data_a973bf76bd0fdb7fad5694df56f4b410
#
_entry.id   a973bf76bd0fdb7fad5694df56f4b410
#
_cell.length_a   1.000
_cell.length_b   1.000
_cell.length_c   1.000
_cell.angle_alpha   90.00
_cell.angle_beta   90.00
_cell.angle_gamma   90.00
#
_symmetry.space_group_name_H-M   'P 1'
#
loop_
_entity.id
_entity.type
_entity.pdbx_description
1 polymer ?
#
loop_
_entity_poly.entity_id
_entity_poly.type
_entity_poly.pdbx_seq_one_letter_code
_entity_poly.pdbx_strand_id
1 'polypeptide(L)'
;MAQADVELKVESVTREADTLAVTYAVHNRTQKAVLLTDGLWDVGFSGHLTLAPERAYVDLSGGKVVLSRMLLPVPEDLAVEAPEVPAVSRVEPGATANRRVVVPLPLRTALPYATGPEETRELSSVREVSLRVGYLPDADAMTLSQGKDAQGTPIQTPRYGPAVTAQRVLDSGPLPVTDAK
;
A
#
# COMPACT_ATOMS: atom_id res chain seq x y z
N MET A 1 16.08 -13.31 19.99
CA MET A 1 15.64 -12.25 19.05
C MET A 1 14.21 -11.88 19.37
N ALA A 2 13.93 -10.59 19.49
CA ALA A 2 12.53 -10.16 19.63
C ALA A 2 11.81 -10.46 18.31
N GLN A 3 10.72 -11.19 18.36
CA GLN A 3 9.85 -11.43 17.23
C GLN A 3 9.15 -10.12 16.87
N ALA A 4 9.03 -9.79 15.59
CA ALA A 4 8.37 -8.57 15.20
C ALA A 4 6.90 -8.57 15.67
N ASP A 5 6.44 -7.45 16.23
CA ASP A 5 5.08 -7.31 16.77
C ASP A 5 4.01 -7.41 15.68
N VAL A 6 4.31 -6.88 14.50
CA VAL A 6 3.51 -7.03 13.28
C VAL A 6 4.43 -7.56 12.19
N GLU A 7 4.04 -8.63 11.54
CA GLU A 7 4.88 -9.36 10.59
C GLU A 7 4.30 -9.29 9.18
N LEU A 8 5.15 -8.93 8.23
CA LEU A 8 4.86 -9.03 6.80
C LEU A 8 5.50 -10.31 6.24
N LYS A 9 4.70 -11.14 5.60
CA LYS A 9 5.15 -12.31 4.86
C LYS A 9 4.69 -12.20 3.42
N VAL A 10 5.64 -12.06 2.50
CA VAL A 10 5.34 -12.13 1.07
C VAL A 10 5.40 -13.59 0.63
N GLU A 11 4.33 -14.08 0.05
CA GLU A 11 4.19 -15.48 -0.37
C GLU A 11 4.65 -15.69 -1.81
N SER A 12 4.36 -14.72 -2.69
CA SER A 12 4.76 -14.79 -4.09
C SER A 12 4.91 -13.43 -4.73
N VAL A 13 5.85 -13.32 -5.66
CA VAL A 13 6.03 -12.19 -6.59
C VAL A 13 6.12 -12.81 -7.98
N THR A 14 5.03 -12.75 -8.75
CA THR A 14 4.91 -13.48 -10.02
C THR A 14 4.51 -12.59 -11.17
N ARG A 15 5.10 -12.87 -12.32
CA ARG A 15 4.61 -12.34 -13.60
C ARG A 15 3.43 -13.18 -14.07
N GLU A 16 2.30 -12.53 -14.30
CA GLU A 16 1.07 -13.14 -14.82
C GLU A 16 0.66 -12.39 -16.09
N ALA A 17 0.84 -13.02 -17.26
CA ALA A 17 0.48 -12.39 -18.54
C ALA A 17 1.00 -10.95 -18.67
N ASP A 18 0.12 -9.96 -18.55
CA ASP A 18 0.39 -8.53 -18.65
C ASP A 18 0.39 -7.80 -17.30
N THR A 19 0.52 -8.54 -16.21
CA THR A 19 0.55 -8.00 -14.84
C THR A 19 1.69 -8.58 -14.01
N LEU A 20 2.09 -7.83 -12.98
CA LEU A 20 2.90 -8.30 -11.86
C LEU A 20 1.98 -8.47 -10.65
N ALA A 21 1.93 -9.68 -10.10
CA ALA A 21 1.12 -9.98 -8.92
C ALA A 21 1.99 -10.27 -7.71
N VAL A 22 1.63 -9.68 -6.56
CA VAL A 22 2.28 -9.93 -5.27
C VAL A 22 1.22 -10.38 -4.27
N THR A 23 1.39 -11.58 -3.73
CA THR A 23 0.53 -12.11 -2.66
C THR A 23 1.28 -12.04 -1.34
N TYR A 24 0.64 -11.51 -0.31
CA TYR A 24 1.25 -11.35 1.00
C TYR A 24 0.24 -11.46 2.14
N ALA A 25 0.74 -11.66 3.34
CA ALA A 25 -0.01 -11.66 4.58
C ALA A 25 0.63 -10.71 5.61
N VAL A 26 -0.22 -10.05 6.39
CA VAL A 26 0.20 -9.28 7.56
C VAL A 26 -0.39 -9.92 8.80
N HIS A 27 0.46 -10.34 9.72
CA HIS A 27 0.06 -10.97 10.97
C HIS A 27 0.27 -10.03 12.16
N ASN A 28 -0.79 -9.77 12.90
CA ASN A 28 -0.76 -8.94 14.10
C ASN A 28 -0.48 -9.82 15.34
N ARG A 29 0.73 -9.76 15.85
CA ARG A 29 1.14 -10.47 17.09
C ARG A 29 0.98 -9.63 18.36
N THR A 30 0.53 -8.38 18.20
CA THR A 30 0.35 -7.47 19.35
C THR A 30 -0.92 -7.79 20.13
N GLN A 31 -1.05 -7.18 21.30
CA GLN A 31 -2.26 -7.28 22.14
C GLN A 31 -3.32 -6.24 21.77
N LYS A 32 -3.04 -5.37 20.79
CA LYS A 32 -3.96 -4.34 20.29
C LYS A 32 -4.30 -4.59 18.83
N ALA A 33 -5.50 -4.22 18.42
CA ALA A 33 -5.83 -4.17 17.01
C ALA A 33 -4.98 -3.11 16.29
N VAL A 34 -4.54 -3.41 15.09
CA VAL A 34 -3.82 -2.48 14.20
C VAL A 34 -4.69 -2.12 12.99
N LEU A 35 -4.39 -0.99 12.36
CA LEU A 35 -5.05 -0.58 11.12
C LEU A 35 -4.02 -0.62 9.99
N LEU A 36 -4.29 -1.41 8.95
CA LEU A 36 -3.51 -1.33 7.71
C LEU A 36 -3.95 -0.11 6.92
N THR A 37 -2.98 0.68 6.43
CA THR A 37 -3.24 1.85 5.58
C THR A 37 -3.19 1.46 4.11
N ASP A 38 -3.92 0.41 3.76
CA ASP A 38 -3.80 -0.31 2.49
C ASP A 38 -4.98 -0.09 1.52
N GLY A 39 -5.95 0.73 1.89
CA GLY A 39 -7.10 1.03 1.06
C GLY A 39 -6.83 2.18 0.09
N LEU A 40 -6.12 1.93 -1.01
CA LEU A 40 -5.84 2.93 -2.04
C LEU A 40 -7.06 3.19 -2.92
N TRP A 41 -7.05 4.31 -3.63
CA TRP A 41 -8.16 4.81 -4.40
C TRP A 41 -7.91 4.77 -5.90
N ASP A 42 -8.97 4.45 -6.66
CA ASP A 42 -9.09 4.80 -8.07
C ASP A 42 -9.97 6.03 -8.22
N VAL A 43 -9.56 6.93 -9.09
CA VAL A 43 -10.32 8.13 -9.43
C VAL A 43 -11.06 7.90 -10.74
N GLY A 44 -12.38 7.89 -10.72
CA GLY A 44 -13.21 7.80 -11.92
C GLY A 44 -13.25 9.10 -12.72
N PHE A 45 -13.84 9.06 -13.92
CA PHE A 45 -14.00 10.22 -14.81
C PHE A 45 -14.70 11.42 -14.17
N SER A 46 -15.57 11.19 -13.21
CA SER A 46 -16.31 12.22 -12.48
C SER A 46 -15.59 12.73 -11.24
N GLY A 47 -14.35 12.31 -10.99
CA GLY A 47 -13.59 12.62 -9.78
C GLY A 47 -14.03 11.84 -8.54
N HIS A 48 -14.95 10.88 -8.68
CA HIS A 48 -15.39 10.04 -7.57
C HIS A 48 -14.34 8.99 -7.23
N LEU A 49 -14.10 8.82 -5.93
CA LEU A 49 -13.15 7.84 -5.41
C LEU A 49 -13.82 6.49 -5.23
N THR A 50 -13.16 5.45 -5.71
CA THR A 50 -13.53 4.06 -5.52
C THR A 50 -12.37 3.32 -4.87
N LEU A 51 -12.65 2.46 -3.91
CA LEU A 51 -11.63 1.63 -3.28
C LEU A 51 -11.05 0.65 -4.29
N ALA A 52 -9.71 0.62 -4.38
CA ALA A 52 -8.96 -0.24 -5.28
C ALA A 52 -8.14 -1.26 -4.47
N PRO A 53 -8.73 -2.42 -4.10
CA PRO A 53 -8.15 -3.32 -3.11
C PRO A 53 -6.86 -4.02 -3.57
N GLU A 54 -6.57 -4.05 -4.86
CA GLU A 54 -5.34 -4.64 -5.41
C GLU A 54 -4.31 -3.62 -5.88
N ARG A 55 -4.61 -2.31 -5.76
CA ARG A 55 -3.70 -1.26 -6.18
C ARG A 55 -2.52 -1.09 -5.23
N ALA A 56 -1.37 -0.76 -5.78
CA ALA A 56 -0.20 -0.27 -5.05
C ALA A 56 0.34 0.99 -5.72
N TYR A 57 0.98 1.86 -4.95
CA TYR A 57 1.85 2.89 -5.51
C TYR A 57 3.10 2.22 -6.07
N VAL A 58 3.61 2.75 -7.17
CA VAL A 58 4.79 2.23 -7.86
C VAL A 58 5.85 3.31 -7.93
N ASP A 59 6.97 3.08 -7.29
CA ASP A 59 8.16 3.93 -7.34
C ASP A 59 9.27 3.20 -8.10
N LEU A 60 9.74 3.81 -9.20
CA LEU A 60 10.79 3.29 -10.06
C LEU A 60 12.11 4.04 -9.89
N SER A 61 12.20 4.99 -8.97
CA SER A 61 13.37 5.80 -8.75
C SER A 61 14.59 5.00 -8.32
N GLY A 62 15.79 5.48 -8.69
CA GLY A 62 17.06 4.88 -8.28
C GLY A 62 17.31 3.48 -8.85
N GLY A 63 16.67 3.10 -9.94
CA GLY A 63 16.81 1.77 -10.56
C GLY A 63 16.16 0.63 -9.78
N LYS A 64 15.39 0.94 -8.73
CA LYS A 64 14.66 -0.01 -7.90
C LYS A 64 13.18 -0.01 -8.24
N VAL A 65 12.50 -1.09 -7.93
CA VAL A 65 11.04 -1.17 -7.97
C VAL A 65 10.52 -1.34 -6.55
N VAL A 66 9.79 -0.35 -6.08
CA VAL A 66 9.15 -0.38 -4.76
C VAL A 66 7.64 -0.23 -4.94
N LEU A 67 6.92 -1.25 -4.50
CA LEU A 67 5.46 -1.22 -4.41
C LEU A 67 5.08 -0.83 -2.99
N SER A 68 4.16 0.11 -2.85
CA SER A 68 3.74 0.61 -1.53
C SER A 68 2.23 0.58 -1.37
N ARG A 69 1.78 0.04 -0.25
CA ARG A 69 0.39 0.13 0.23
C ARG A 69 0.42 0.78 1.60
N MET A 70 0.46 2.10 1.60
CA MET A 70 0.62 2.90 2.81
C MET A 70 0.21 4.34 2.56
N LEU A 71 0.06 5.10 3.63
CA LEU A 71 -0.04 6.55 3.57
C LEU A 71 1.34 7.12 3.23
N LEU A 72 1.44 7.77 2.07
CA LEU A 72 2.67 8.48 1.71
C LEU A 72 2.61 9.91 2.24
N PRO A 73 3.70 10.39 2.91
CA PRO A 73 3.74 11.76 3.38
C PRO A 73 3.78 12.75 2.20
N VAL A 74 3.10 13.87 2.35
CA VAL A 74 3.21 14.98 1.42
C VAL A 74 4.64 15.56 1.51
N PRO A 75 5.36 15.71 0.38
CA PRO A 75 6.67 16.37 0.39
C PRO A 75 6.60 17.78 0.96
N GLU A 76 7.62 18.20 1.73
CA GLU A 76 7.63 19.50 2.42
C GLU A 76 7.58 20.70 1.48
N ASP A 77 8.09 20.53 0.26
CA ASP A 77 8.15 21.55 -0.79
C ASP A 77 6.90 21.57 -1.70
N LEU A 78 5.93 20.71 -1.43
CA LEU A 78 4.71 20.59 -2.23
C LEU A 78 3.47 21.08 -1.46
N ALA A 79 2.79 22.08 -2.00
CA ALA A 79 1.49 22.49 -1.50
C ALA A 79 0.39 21.65 -2.16
N VAL A 80 -0.40 20.94 -1.35
CA VAL A 80 -1.56 20.19 -1.80
C VAL A 80 -2.82 20.68 -1.09
N GLU A 81 -3.93 20.73 -1.80
CA GLU A 81 -5.21 21.14 -1.18
C GLU A 81 -5.70 20.10 -0.17
N ALA A 82 -5.57 18.82 -0.51
CA ALA A 82 -5.90 17.72 0.37
C ALA A 82 -4.91 16.57 0.17
N PRO A 83 -4.30 16.06 1.24
CA PRO A 83 -3.49 14.84 1.17
C PRO A 83 -4.33 13.64 0.72
N GLU A 84 -3.71 12.74 -0.06
CA GLU A 84 -4.31 11.45 -0.35
C GLU A 84 -4.15 10.52 0.86
N VAL A 85 -5.26 10.19 1.51
CA VAL A 85 -5.29 9.34 2.70
C VAL A 85 -5.95 8.01 2.36
N PRO A 86 -5.23 6.89 2.44
CA PRO A 86 -5.83 5.57 2.24
C PRO A 86 -6.92 5.26 3.25
N ALA A 87 -7.92 4.49 2.84
CA ALA A 87 -8.82 3.83 3.77
C ALA A 87 -8.04 2.79 4.60
N VAL A 88 -8.52 2.52 5.79
CA VAL A 88 -7.89 1.56 6.69
C VAL A 88 -8.69 0.28 6.83
N SER A 89 -8.01 -0.80 7.12
CA SER A 89 -8.61 -2.08 7.49
C SER A 89 -8.08 -2.55 8.84
N ARG A 90 -8.99 -2.99 9.70
CA ARG A 90 -8.69 -3.43 11.07
C ARG A 90 -8.22 -4.87 11.08
N VAL A 91 -7.13 -5.13 11.78
CA VAL A 91 -6.60 -6.48 12.04
C VAL A 91 -6.52 -6.68 13.55
N GLU A 92 -7.34 -7.59 14.05
CA GLU A 92 -7.42 -7.89 15.48
C GLU A 92 -6.15 -8.57 16.01
N PRO A 93 -5.90 -8.55 17.34
CA PRO A 93 -4.81 -9.30 17.94
C PRO A 93 -4.82 -10.77 17.53
N GLY A 94 -3.69 -11.28 17.08
CA GLY A 94 -3.54 -12.67 16.62
C GLY A 94 -4.11 -12.97 15.23
N ALA A 95 -4.78 -12.02 14.60
CA ALA A 95 -5.35 -12.20 13.26
C ALA A 95 -4.32 -11.97 12.15
N THR A 96 -4.63 -12.54 10.99
CA THR A 96 -3.84 -12.38 9.77
C THR A 96 -4.71 -11.80 8.66
N ALA A 97 -4.22 -10.78 8.00
CA ALA A 97 -4.82 -10.20 6.80
C ALA A 97 -4.07 -10.68 5.56
N ASN A 98 -4.78 -11.41 4.68
CA ASN A 98 -4.24 -11.84 3.39
C ASN A 98 -4.59 -10.81 2.31
N ARG A 99 -3.62 -10.48 1.45
CA ARG A 99 -3.75 -9.44 0.44
C ARG A 99 -3.08 -9.84 -0.86
N ARG A 100 -3.53 -9.22 -1.93
CA ARG A 100 -2.94 -9.32 -3.26
C ARG A 100 -2.78 -7.93 -3.86
N VAL A 101 -1.64 -7.71 -4.50
CA VAL A 101 -1.36 -6.52 -5.32
C VAL A 101 -1.26 -6.96 -6.77
N VAL A 102 -1.86 -6.20 -7.67
CA VAL A 102 -1.75 -6.40 -9.11
C VAL A 102 -1.36 -5.09 -9.76
N VAL A 103 -0.25 -5.11 -10.48
CA VAL A 103 0.30 -3.96 -11.18
C VAL A 103 0.37 -4.26 -12.68
N PRO A 104 -0.18 -3.39 -13.55
CA PRO A 104 -0.08 -3.57 -15.00
C PRO A 104 1.37 -3.50 -15.49
N LEU A 105 1.66 -4.23 -16.54
CA LEU A 105 2.94 -4.18 -17.26
C LEU A 105 2.78 -3.42 -18.60
N PRO A 106 3.81 -2.70 -19.07
CA PRO A 106 5.06 -2.40 -18.35
C PRO A 106 4.83 -1.58 -17.08
N LEU A 107 5.75 -1.69 -16.12
CA LEU A 107 5.67 -0.92 -14.89
C LEU A 107 5.76 0.57 -15.18
N ARG A 108 4.89 1.36 -14.56
CA ARG A 108 4.87 2.83 -14.65
C ARG A 108 4.88 3.44 -13.26
N THR A 109 5.57 4.56 -13.11
CA THR A 109 5.50 5.35 -11.89
C THR A 109 4.05 5.70 -11.57
N ALA A 110 3.60 5.39 -10.36
CA ALA A 110 2.25 5.69 -9.87
C ALA A 110 2.34 6.12 -8.42
N LEU A 111 2.56 7.41 -8.20
CA LEU A 111 2.72 8.04 -6.89
C LEU A 111 1.75 9.22 -6.77
N PRO A 112 1.18 9.49 -5.59
CA PRO A 112 0.23 10.58 -5.41
C PRO A 112 0.86 11.97 -5.56
N TYR A 113 2.16 12.09 -5.34
CA TYR A 113 2.89 13.37 -5.31
C TYR A 113 4.12 13.37 -6.21
N ALA A 114 4.09 12.65 -7.33
CA ALA A 114 5.20 12.63 -8.27
C ALA A 114 5.33 13.99 -8.97
N THR A 115 6.50 14.60 -8.87
CA THR A 115 6.82 15.89 -9.49
C THR A 115 7.75 15.78 -10.69
N GLY A 116 8.29 14.59 -10.94
CA GLY A 116 9.19 14.28 -12.06
C GLY A 116 8.47 13.65 -13.26
N PRO A 117 9.20 13.38 -14.33
CA PRO A 117 8.65 12.65 -15.47
C PRO A 117 8.24 11.24 -15.06
N GLU A 118 7.15 10.76 -15.66
CA GLU A 118 6.71 9.38 -15.48
C GLU A 118 7.74 8.43 -16.07
N GLU A 119 8.22 7.52 -15.24
CA GLU A 119 9.14 6.45 -15.68
C GLU A 119 8.33 5.21 -16.08
N THR A 120 8.84 4.50 -17.07
CA THR A 120 8.31 3.21 -17.53
C THR A 120 9.44 2.19 -17.54
N ARG A 121 9.15 0.98 -17.08
CA ARG A 121 10.15 -0.09 -17.05
C ARG A 121 9.53 -1.43 -17.43
N GLU A 122 10.21 -2.12 -18.35
CA GLU A 122 9.86 -3.49 -18.70
C GLU A 122 10.25 -4.45 -17.57
N LEU A 123 9.36 -5.39 -17.25
CA LEU A 123 9.62 -6.35 -16.17
C LEU A 123 10.85 -7.22 -16.45
N SER A 124 11.17 -7.50 -17.71
CA SER A 124 12.36 -8.26 -18.10
C SER A 124 13.67 -7.62 -17.63
N SER A 125 13.67 -6.30 -17.40
CA SER A 125 14.82 -5.56 -16.86
C SER A 125 14.83 -5.49 -15.32
N VAL A 126 13.79 -6.02 -14.66
CA VAL A 126 13.61 -5.97 -13.21
C VAL A 126 13.93 -7.34 -12.62
N ARG A 127 14.87 -7.40 -11.71
CA ARG A 127 15.25 -8.64 -11.01
C ARG A 127 14.57 -8.76 -9.65
N GLU A 128 14.35 -7.65 -9.00
CA GLU A 128 13.85 -7.59 -7.63
C GLU A 128 12.78 -6.52 -7.47
N VAL A 129 11.81 -6.83 -6.64
CA VAL A 129 10.72 -5.93 -6.26
C VAL A 129 10.63 -5.91 -4.74
N SER A 130 10.52 -4.74 -4.14
CA SER A 130 10.24 -4.59 -2.70
C SER A 130 8.79 -4.22 -2.49
N LEU A 131 8.20 -4.72 -1.41
CA LEU A 131 6.85 -4.36 -0.96
C LEU A 131 6.93 -3.64 0.38
N ARG A 132 6.28 -2.49 0.47
CA ARG A 132 6.07 -1.75 1.72
C ARG A 132 4.61 -1.69 2.06
N VAL A 133 4.29 -1.98 3.32
CA VAL A 133 2.92 -1.94 3.85
C VAL A 133 2.90 -1.08 5.11
N GLY A 134 2.04 -0.07 5.13
CA GLY A 134 1.86 0.80 6.27
C GLY A 134 0.81 0.27 7.25
N TYR A 135 1.01 0.53 8.54
CA TYR A 135 0.02 0.24 9.57
C TYR A 135 0.08 1.25 10.72
N LEU A 136 -1.05 1.43 11.38
CA LEU A 136 -1.19 2.22 12.59
C LEU A 136 -1.24 1.26 13.78
N PRO A 137 -0.34 1.38 14.78
CA PRO A 137 -0.11 0.34 15.79
C PRO A 137 -1.21 0.21 16.85
N ASP A 138 -2.10 1.21 16.97
CA ASP A 138 -3.20 1.20 17.93
C ASP A 138 -4.47 1.71 17.26
N ALA A 139 -5.32 0.77 16.84
CA ALA A 139 -6.56 1.10 16.13
C ALA A 139 -7.51 1.96 16.98
N ASP A 140 -7.57 1.70 18.28
CA ASP A 140 -8.51 2.37 19.19
C ASP A 140 -8.05 3.78 19.57
N ALA A 141 -6.76 4.11 19.37
CA ALA A 141 -6.24 5.46 19.56
C ALA A 141 -6.51 6.40 18.36
N MET A 142 -6.99 5.86 17.25
CA MET A 142 -7.23 6.63 16.02
C MET A 142 -8.68 7.06 15.90
N THR A 143 -8.87 8.35 15.58
CA THR A 143 -10.19 8.86 15.20
C THR A 143 -10.40 8.62 13.70
N LEU A 144 -11.42 7.84 13.36
CA LEU A 144 -11.74 7.46 12.00
C LEU A 144 -13.02 8.15 11.53
N SER A 145 -13.00 8.68 10.30
CA SER A 145 -14.20 9.10 9.59
C SER A 145 -14.82 7.89 8.89
N GLN A 146 -16.14 7.76 9.02
CA GLN A 146 -16.91 6.70 8.39
C GLN A 146 -17.58 7.24 7.13
N GLY A 147 -17.61 6.45 6.08
CA GLY A 147 -18.25 6.83 4.83
C GLY A 147 -18.46 5.65 3.92
N LYS A 148 -18.76 5.95 2.67
CA LYS A 148 -18.86 4.98 1.57
C LYS A 148 -18.13 5.53 0.36
N ASP A 149 -17.51 4.62 -0.41
CA ASP A 149 -16.95 4.98 -1.71
C ASP A 149 -18.05 5.20 -2.77
N ALA A 150 -17.66 5.51 -4.00
CA ALA A 150 -18.59 5.76 -5.10
C ALA A 150 -19.46 4.54 -5.47
N GLN A 151 -19.08 3.34 -5.08
CA GLN A 151 -19.84 2.10 -5.28
C GLN A 151 -20.68 1.70 -4.05
N GLY A 152 -20.67 2.49 -2.98
CA GLY A 152 -21.37 2.21 -1.75
C GLY A 152 -20.62 1.27 -0.80
N THR A 153 -19.35 0.95 -1.05
CA THR A 153 -18.52 0.15 -0.16
C THR A 153 -18.21 0.94 1.11
N PRO A 154 -18.49 0.41 2.32
CA PRO A 154 -18.15 1.09 3.56
C PRO A 154 -16.65 1.28 3.69
N ILE A 155 -16.23 2.47 4.09
CA ILE A 155 -14.83 2.85 4.27
C ILE A 155 -14.63 3.57 5.60
N GLN A 156 -13.43 3.45 6.13
CA GLN A 156 -12.96 4.21 7.28
C GLN A 156 -11.64 4.88 6.91
N THR A 157 -11.52 6.17 7.20
CA THR A 157 -10.31 6.94 6.91
C THR A 157 -9.84 7.69 8.14
N PRO A 158 -8.53 7.66 8.46
CA PRO A 158 -7.97 8.46 9.53
C PRO A 158 -7.73 9.90 9.06
N ARG A 159 -7.47 10.79 9.99
CA ARG A 159 -6.92 12.12 9.68
C ARG A 159 -5.45 11.99 9.27
N TYR A 160 -5.05 12.78 8.27
CA TYR A 160 -3.69 12.75 7.73
C TYR A 160 -2.60 12.96 8.79
N GLY A 161 -2.66 14.06 9.56
CA GLY A 161 -1.61 14.42 10.51
C GLY A 161 -1.34 13.33 11.56
N PRO A 162 -2.35 12.90 12.33
CA PRO A 162 -2.17 11.81 13.29
C PRO A 162 -1.73 10.50 12.63
N ALA A 163 -2.26 10.17 11.45
CA ALA A 163 -1.93 8.93 10.76
C ALA A 163 -0.48 8.92 10.25
N VAL A 164 -0.02 9.98 9.59
CA VAL A 164 1.37 10.04 9.09
C VAL A 164 2.39 10.01 10.21
N THR A 165 2.06 10.56 11.38
CA THR A 165 2.91 10.53 12.57
C THR A 165 2.96 9.16 13.22
N ALA A 166 1.82 8.48 13.32
CA ALA A 166 1.70 7.19 13.99
C ALA A 166 2.08 5.99 13.10
N GLN A 167 2.03 6.15 11.78
CA GLN A 167 2.26 5.05 10.85
C GLN A 167 3.64 4.44 11.01
N ARG A 168 3.66 3.12 11.03
CA ARG A 168 4.87 2.29 10.88
C ARG A 168 4.83 1.56 9.55
N VAL A 169 6.01 1.25 9.03
CA VAL A 169 6.16 0.63 7.72
C VAL A 169 6.81 -0.74 7.87
N LEU A 170 6.17 -1.74 7.29
CA LEU A 170 6.74 -3.06 7.07
C LEU A 170 7.38 -3.08 5.69
N ASP A 171 8.64 -3.50 5.60
CA ASP A 171 9.39 -3.60 4.35
C ASP A 171 9.82 -5.04 4.14
N SER A 172 9.48 -5.60 2.98
CA SER A 172 9.87 -6.98 2.63
C SER A 172 11.36 -7.12 2.33
N GLY A 173 12.05 -6.02 2.03
CA GLY A 173 13.30 -6.06 1.31
C GLY A 173 13.14 -6.53 -0.13
N PRO A 174 14.24 -6.62 -0.89
CA PRO A 174 14.20 -7.04 -2.28
C PRO A 174 13.81 -8.51 -2.41
N LEU A 175 12.84 -8.78 -3.28
CA LEU A 175 12.30 -10.10 -3.57
C LEU A 175 12.47 -10.44 -5.05
N PRO A 176 12.87 -11.67 -5.40
CA PRO A 176 13.01 -12.09 -6.77
C PRO A 176 11.62 -12.19 -7.45
N VAL A 177 11.58 -11.84 -8.73
CA VAL A 177 10.39 -12.03 -9.57
C VAL A 177 10.46 -13.39 -10.24
N THR A 178 9.37 -14.15 -10.18
CA THR A 178 9.24 -15.45 -10.84
C THR A 178 8.12 -15.40 -11.89
N ASP A 179 8.23 -16.23 -12.92
CA ASP A 179 7.15 -16.40 -13.88
C ASP A 179 6.07 -17.32 -13.29
N ALA A 180 4.79 -17.02 -13.59
CA ALA A 180 3.71 -17.91 -13.28
C ALA A 180 3.86 -19.23 -14.05
N LYS A 181 3.60 -20.35 -13.40
CA LYS A 181 3.64 -21.69 -14.02
C LYS A 181 2.40 -21.94 -14.87
#